data_2259c492de6f61a77662ee0731c3f436
#
_entry.id   2259c492de6f61a77662ee0731c3f436
#
_cell.length_a   1.000
_cell.length_b   1.000
_cell.length_c   1.000
_cell.angle_alpha   90.00
_cell.angle_beta   90.00
_cell.angle_gamma   90.00
#
_symmetry.space_group_name_H-M   'P 1'
#
loop_
_entity.id
_entity.type
_entity.pdbx_description
1 polymer ?
#
loop_
_entity_poly.entity_id
_entity_poly.type
_entity_poly.pdbx_seq_one_letter_code
_entity_poly.pdbx_strand_id
1 'polypeptide(L)'
;KGLCEFIESGYSQLIGPLVPSKVNFYNLKNGKKIYKKLLNNVSKVAFVNEQAFSSGLINNYLTNKYNTIIMDWDNCFKSNKKIKKKYLYYPQKIISNNKKPINVIWSSSVIFQKFQKYVQGELGIKDYLSFIKAQDKKYKNSSLCIYASDLETINYRTKRYKTENILNDSEWDRVEKILLEFKKRSFEFMNPSSLLKLKSKVSNKNLIFDNPAFPCI
;
A
#
# COMPACT_ATOMS: atom_id res chain seq x y z
N LYS A 1 -11.41 -0.20 -20.60
CA LYS A 1 -12.06 -0.15 -19.28
C LYS A 1 -11.43 -1.23 -18.39
N GLY A 2 -11.18 -0.91 -17.10
CA GLY A 2 -10.62 -1.88 -16.15
C GLY A 2 -9.10 -1.90 -16.02
N LEU A 3 -8.37 -1.01 -16.69
CA LEU A 3 -6.91 -0.92 -16.60
C LEU A 3 -6.44 -0.27 -15.30
N CYS A 4 -7.24 0.62 -14.71
CA CYS A 4 -6.93 1.33 -13.48
C CYS A 4 -8.10 1.24 -12.50
N GLU A 5 -7.80 1.22 -11.21
CA GLU A 5 -8.73 1.36 -10.12
C GLU A 5 -8.33 2.58 -9.28
N PHE A 6 -9.24 3.53 -9.12
CA PHE A 6 -9.04 4.64 -8.19
C PHE A 6 -9.23 4.16 -6.77
N ILE A 7 -8.23 4.43 -5.94
CA ILE A 7 -8.24 4.15 -4.50
C ILE A 7 -8.51 5.47 -3.81
N GLU A 8 -9.45 5.46 -2.89
CA GLU A 8 -9.81 6.64 -2.13
C GLU A 8 -8.91 6.78 -0.88
N SER A 9 -8.90 8.00 -0.34
CA SER A 9 -8.24 8.35 0.91
C SER A 9 -9.12 9.33 1.69
N GLY A 10 -8.62 9.95 2.75
CA GLY A 10 -9.31 11.04 3.42
C GLY A 10 -9.34 12.32 2.58
N TYR A 11 -10.15 13.28 3.01
CA TYR A 11 -10.21 14.63 2.44
C TYR A 11 -8.90 15.39 2.62
N SER A 12 -8.26 15.18 3.75
CA SER A 12 -6.94 15.71 4.08
C SER A 12 -6.06 14.62 4.69
N GLN A 13 -4.75 14.81 4.62
CA GLN A 13 -3.77 13.89 5.21
C GLN A 13 -3.77 14.05 6.73
N LEU A 14 -4.49 13.15 7.41
CA LEU A 14 -4.53 13.09 8.87
C LEU A 14 -3.73 11.90 9.37
N ILE A 15 -3.04 12.08 10.48
CA ILE A 15 -2.49 10.97 11.25
C ILE A 15 -3.64 10.41 12.11
N GLY A 16 -4.36 9.44 11.52
CA GLY A 16 -5.63 8.93 12.05
C GLY A 16 -5.63 8.61 13.55
N PRO A 17 -4.64 7.87 14.09
CA PRO A 17 -4.59 7.55 15.52
C PRO A 17 -4.42 8.74 16.45
N LEU A 18 -3.99 9.90 15.96
CA LEU A 18 -3.71 11.11 16.78
C LEU A 18 -4.87 12.08 16.84
N VAL A 19 -5.95 11.83 16.10
CA VAL A 19 -7.12 12.72 16.07
C VAL A 19 -8.37 12.01 16.57
N PRO A 20 -9.38 12.75 17.08
CA PRO A 20 -10.63 12.15 17.53
C PRO A 20 -11.34 11.34 16.44
N SER A 21 -12.00 10.24 16.82
CA SER A 21 -12.72 9.35 15.89
C SER A 21 -13.73 10.10 15.02
N LYS A 22 -14.40 11.12 15.55
CA LYS A 22 -15.33 11.97 14.81
C LYS A 22 -14.65 12.74 13.67
N VAL A 23 -13.42 13.21 13.87
CA VAL A 23 -12.62 13.88 12.85
C VAL A 23 -12.27 12.92 11.73
N ASN A 24 -11.77 11.72 12.07
CA ASN A 24 -11.51 10.66 11.10
C ASN A 24 -12.75 10.30 10.29
N PHE A 25 -13.89 10.13 10.95
CA PHE A 25 -15.16 9.84 10.28
C PHE A 25 -15.50 10.89 9.22
N TYR A 26 -15.47 12.17 9.57
CA TYR A 26 -15.81 13.24 8.63
C TYR A 26 -14.75 13.43 7.55
N ASN A 27 -13.48 13.21 7.85
CA ASN A 27 -12.42 13.24 6.87
C ASN A 27 -12.65 12.20 5.75
N LEU A 28 -12.94 10.96 6.11
CA LEU A 28 -13.27 9.90 5.15
C LEU A 28 -14.58 10.18 4.41
N LYS A 29 -15.61 10.67 5.11
CA LYS A 29 -16.90 11.02 4.51
C LYS A 29 -16.79 12.13 3.46
N ASN A 30 -16.02 13.17 3.77
CA ASN A 30 -15.82 14.31 2.86
C ASN A 30 -14.94 13.92 1.68
N GLY A 31 -13.84 13.18 1.90
CA GLY A 31 -13.02 12.60 0.83
C GLY A 31 -13.91 11.84 -0.16
N LYS A 32 -14.72 10.90 0.33
CA LYS A 32 -15.62 10.10 -0.50
C LYS A 32 -16.60 10.93 -1.32
N LYS A 33 -17.15 12.02 -0.75
CA LYS A 33 -18.02 12.94 -1.50
C LYS A 33 -17.27 13.61 -2.67
N ILE A 34 -16.05 14.04 -2.45
CA ILE A 34 -15.22 14.69 -3.47
C ILE A 34 -14.87 13.69 -4.57
N TYR A 35 -14.39 12.49 -4.23
CA TYR A 35 -14.11 11.44 -5.22
C TYR A 35 -15.33 11.10 -6.06
N LYS A 36 -16.51 10.94 -5.43
CA LYS A 36 -17.74 10.70 -6.16
C LYS A 36 -18.09 11.85 -7.12
N LYS A 37 -17.92 13.11 -6.68
CA LYS A 37 -18.19 14.30 -7.50
C LYS A 37 -17.25 14.38 -8.71
N LEU A 38 -15.95 14.13 -8.50
CA LEU A 38 -14.93 14.33 -9.54
C LEU A 38 -14.80 13.13 -10.49
N LEU A 39 -14.91 11.91 -9.98
CA LEU A 39 -14.62 10.70 -10.73
C LEU A 39 -15.88 9.89 -11.08
N ASN A 40 -17.05 10.32 -10.62
CA ASN A 40 -18.31 9.59 -10.74
C ASN A 40 -18.21 8.11 -10.33
N ASN A 41 -17.25 7.80 -9.46
CA ASN A 41 -16.97 6.46 -8.97
C ASN A 41 -16.75 6.50 -7.46
N VAL A 42 -17.02 5.38 -6.81
CA VAL A 42 -16.84 5.22 -5.36
C VAL A 42 -16.10 3.93 -5.12
N SER A 43 -14.87 4.04 -4.65
CA SER A 43 -14.08 2.88 -4.26
C SER A 43 -14.59 2.26 -2.95
N LYS A 44 -14.39 0.95 -2.80
CA LYS A 44 -14.49 0.24 -1.53
C LYS A 44 -13.13 0.04 -0.86
N VAL A 45 -12.07 0.50 -1.53
CA VAL A 45 -10.69 0.43 -1.07
C VAL A 45 -10.22 1.80 -0.66
N ALA A 46 -9.62 1.92 0.51
CA ALA A 46 -9.02 3.15 1.00
C ALA A 46 -7.52 2.95 1.26
N PHE A 47 -6.73 3.96 0.89
CA PHE A 47 -5.34 4.06 1.30
C PHE A 47 -5.28 4.71 2.70
N VAL A 48 -4.53 4.13 3.62
CA VAL A 48 -4.41 4.65 4.98
C VAL A 48 -3.47 5.86 4.97
N ASN A 49 -4.00 7.02 5.33
CA ASN A 49 -3.24 8.27 5.37
C ASN A 49 -2.02 8.13 6.28
N GLU A 50 -0.88 8.66 5.81
CA GLU A 50 0.40 8.66 6.52
C GLU A 50 0.82 7.26 7.00
N GLN A 51 0.22 6.19 6.46
CA GLN A 51 0.45 4.81 6.87
C GLN A 51 0.33 4.59 8.39
N ALA A 52 -0.40 5.50 9.07
CA ALA A 52 -0.65 5.46 10.50
C ALA A 52 -2.00 4.80 10.80
N PHE A 53 -1.99 3.76 11.60
CA PHE A 53 -3.17 2.93 11.82
C PHE A 53 -3.32 2.51 13.29
N SER A 54 -4.57 2.43 13.73
CA SER A 54 -4.97 1.73 14.95
C SER A 54 -6.26 0.96 14.71
N SER A 55 -6.51 -0.10 15.47
CA SER A 55 -7.72 -0.92 15.33
C SER A 55 -9.02 -0.14 15.54
N GLY A 56 -8.97 0.96 16.30
CA GLY A 56 -10.11 1.87 16.49
C GLY A 56 -10.60 2.55 15.21
N LEU A 57 -9.72 2.72 14.20
CA LEU A 57 -10.09 3.35 12.92
C LEU A 57 -10.96 2.45 12.03
N ILE A 58 -10.98 1.14 12.26
CA ILE A 58 -11.73 0.18 11.43
C ILE A 58 -13.20 0.59 11.32
N ASN A 59 -13.82 0.99 12.41
CA ASN A 59 -15.22 1.42 12.40
C ASN A 59 -15.44 2.66 11.51
N ASN A 60 -14.52 3.59 11.48
CA ASN A 60 -14.61 4.79 10.63
C ASN A 60 -14.57 4.42 9.14
N TYR A 61 -13.69 3.49 8.75
CA TYR A 61 -13.64 2.97 7.39
C TYR A 61 -14.93 2.23 7.02
N LEU A 62 -15.37 1.27 7.85
CA LEU A 62 -16.57 0.46 7.59
C LEU A 62 -17.84 1.32 7.50
N THR A 63 -18.01 2.30 8.39
CA THR A 63 -19.16 3.20 8.38
C THR A 63 -19.19 4.07 7.12
N ASN A 64 -18.02 4.44 6.60
CA ASN A 64 -17.88 5.14 5.32
C ASN A 64 -17.90 4.20 4.09
N LYS A 65 -18.34 2.92 4.28
CA LYS A 65 -18.51 1.94 3.20
C LYS A 65 -17.22 1.47 2.53
N TYR A 66 -16.08 1.64 3.18
CA TYR A 66 -14.87 0.94 2.80
C TYR A 66 -14.89 -0.46 3.42
N ASN A 67 -14.49 -1.46 2.67
CA ASN A 67 -14.34 -2.83 3.15
C ASN A 67 -12.90 -3.33 3.08
N THR A 68 -12.01 -2.51 2.56
CA THR A 68 -10.59 -2.82 2.34
C THR A 68 -9.75 -1.58 2.58
N ILE A 69 -8.60 -1.79 3.21
CA ILE A 69 -7.57 -0.76 3.37
C ILE A 69 -6.25 -1.26 2.78
N ILE A 70 -5.45 -0.32 2.30
CA ILE A 70 -4.04 -0.55 1.94
C ILE A 70 -3.20 0.18 2.97
N MET A 71 -2.27 -0.52 3.60
CA MET A 71 -1.38 0.08 4.60
C MET A 71 -0.03 -0.61 4.67
N ASP A 72 0.94 0.06 5.25
CA ASP A 72 2.31 -0.42 5.34
C ASP A 72 2.47 -1.57 6.34
N TRP A 73 3.09 -2.64 5.86
CA TRP A 73 3.43 -3.81 6.66
C TRP A 73 4.51 -3.53 7.69
N ASP A 74 5.56 -2.82 7.28
CA ASP A 74 6.77 -2.68 8.09
C ASP A 74 6.47 -1.88 9.37
N ASN A 75 5.65 -0.84 9.26
CA ASN A 75 5.15 -0.08 10.40
C ASN A 75 4.32 -0.95 11.36
N CYS A 76 3.40 -1.73 10.79
CA CYS A 76 2.55 -2.62 11.58
C CYS A 76 3.34 -3.74 12.25
N PHE A 77 4.27 -4.37 11.53
CA PHE A 77 5.07 -5.48 12.02
C PHE A 77 6.04 -5.05 13.12
N LYS A 78 6.61 -3.85 13.03
CA LYS A 78 7.49 -3.31 14.06
C LYS A 78 6.81 -3.24 15.43
N SER A 79 5.56 -2.80 15.43
CA SER A 79 4.76 -2.64 16.66
C SER A 79 4.05 -3.93 17.11
N ASN A 80 3.88 -4.91 16.20
CA ASN A 80 3.10 -6.13 16.42
C ASN A 80 3.87 -7.37 15.98
N LYS A 81 5.03 -7.64 16.60
CA LYS A 81 5.99 -8.70 16.23
C LYS A 81 5.42 -10.13 16.26
N LYS A 82 4.28 -10.36 16.89
CA LYS A 82 3.59 -11.67 16.89
C LYS A 82 3.01 -12.04 15.53
N ILE A 83 2.84 -11.07 14.61
CA ILE A 83 2.30 -11.28 13.27
C ILE A 83 3.36 -11.94 12.39
N LYS A 84 3.00 -13.03 11.72
CA LYS A 84 3.96 -13.80 10.91
C LYS A 84 4.26 -13.08 9.60
N LYS A 85 5.53 -12.88 9.26
CA LYS A 85 5.99 -12.18 8.04
C LYS A 85 5.37 -12.70 6.73
N LYS A 86 5.01 -13.98 6.65
CA LYS A 86 4.34 -14.55 5.46
C LYS A 86 3.02 -13.84 5.09
N TYR A 87 2.37 -13.18 6.04
CA TYR A 87 1.11 -12.48 5.78
C TYR A 87 1.27 -11.24 4.91
N LEU A 88 2.47 -10.64 4.82
CA LEU A 88 2.78 -9.55 3.90
C LEU A 88 2.37 -9.86 2.44
N TYR A 89 2.48 -11.11 2.04
CA TYR A 89 2.30 -11.54 0.64
C TYR A 89 0.88 -11.98 0.30
N TYR A 90 -0.07 -11.77 1.20
CA TYR A 90 -1.47 -12.19 1.01
C TYR A 90 -2.42 -11.20 1.66
N PRO A 91 -3.58 -10.91 1.05
CA PRO A 91 -4.62 -10.16 1.72
C PRO A 91 -5.03 -10.82 3.03
N GLN A 92 -5.24 -10.04 4.06
CA GLN A 92 -5.64 -10.48 5.39
C GLN A 92 -6.91 -9.78 5.82
N LYS A 93 -7.42 -10.12 7.01
CA LYS A 93 -8.47 -9.39 7.71
C LYS A 93 -7.93 -8.87 9.03
N ILE A 94 -8.21 -7.62 9.34
CA ILE A 94 -7.94 -7.04 10.65
C ILE A 94 -9.28 -6.92 11.37
N ILE A 95 -9.29 -7.31 12.64
CA ILE A 95 -10.47 -7.25 13.48
C ILE A 95 -10.35 -6.07 14.43
N SER A 96 -11.40 -5.25 14.52
CA SER A 96 -11.54 -4.24 15.55
C SER A 96 -11.96 -4.84 16.89
N ASN A 97 -11.88 -4.05 17.95
CA ASN A 97 -12.39 -4.42 19.28
C ASN A 97 -13.87 -4.84 19.24
N ASN A 98 -14.64 -4.32 18.28
CA ASN A 98 -16.04 -4.70 18.06
C ASN A 98 -16.18 -5.95 17.17
N LYS A 99 -15.11 -6.67 16.91
CA LYS A 99 -15.02 -7.91 16.11
C LYS A 99 -15.51 -7.77 14.66
N LYS A 100 -15.64 -6.57 14.13
CA LYS A 100 -15.94 -6.34 12.70
C LYS A 100 -14.67 -6.39 11.89
N PRO A 101 -14.55 -7.29 10.90
CA PRO A 101 -13.36 -7.40 10.09
C PRO A 101 -13.32 -6.36 8.96
N ILE A 102 -12.13 -5.88 8.63
CA ILE A 102 -11.82 -5.16 7.40
C ILE A 102 -10.70 -5.90 6.65
N ASN A 103 -10.78 -5.95 5.32
CA ASN A 103 -9.70 -6.52 4.54
C ASN A 103 -8.50 -5.57 4.52
N VAL A 104 -7.31 -6.14 4.50
CA VAL A 104 -6.07 -5.39 4.33
C VAL A 104 -5.25 -5.97 3.18
N ILE A 105 -4.75 -5.08 2.35
CA ILE A 105 -3.70 -5.33 1.36
C ILE A 105 -2.45 -4.64 1.87
N TRP A 106 -1.35 -5.36 1.91
CA TRP A 106 -0.12 -4.86 2.46
C TRP A 106 0.73 -4.16 1.40
N SER A 107 1.17 -2.95 1.66
CA SER A 107 2.36 -2.37 1.07
C SER A 107 3.57 -2.65 1.98
N SER A 108 4.77 -2.30 1.55
CA SER A 108 5.98 -2.44 2.36
C SER A 108 6.94 -1.32 2.04
N SER A 109 7.34 -0.58 3.07
CA SER A 109 8.31 0.50 2.96
C SER A 109 9.64 0.02 2.40
N VAL A 110 10.09 -1.16 2.80
CA VAL A 110 11.33 -1.77 2.28
C VAL A 110 11.23 -2.06 0.78
N ILE A 111 10.08 -2.55 0.32
CA ILE A 111 9.88 -2.92 -1.08
C ILE A 111 9.79 -1.67 -1.96
N PHE A 112 9.00 -0.67 -1.55
CA PHE A 112 8.88 0.54 -2.36
C PHE A 112 10.16 1.37 -2.38
N GLN A 113 10.93 1.43 -1.28
CA GLN A 113 12.24 2.08 -1.28
C GLN A 113 13.23 1.42 -2.24
N LYS A 114 13.21 0.08 -2.35
CA LYS A 114 14.02 -0.62 -3.36
C LYS A 114 13.59 -0.28 -4.79
N PHE A 115 12.28 -0.12 -5.02
CA PHE A 115 11.76 0.35 -6.30
C PHE A 115 12.25 1.78 -6.60
N GLN A 116 12.12 2.70 -5.65
CA GLN A 116 12.61 4.07 -5.79
C GLN A 116 14.11 4.10 -6.11
N LYS A 117 14.93 3.37 -5.37
CA LYS A 117 16.38 3.26 -5.62
C LYS A 117 16.69 2.76 -7.02
N TYR A 118 15.92 1.80 -7.53
CA TYR A 118 16.06 1.37 -8.92
C TYR A 118 15.67 2.49 -9.89
N VAL A 119 14.50 3.10 -9.70
CA VAL A 119 14.01 4.18 -10.58
C VAL A 119 14.98 5.35 -10.59
N GLN A 120 15.51 5.73 -9.44
CA GLN A 120 16.45 6.82 -9.26
C GLN A 120 17.90 6.50 -9.68
N GLY A 121 18.16 5.29 -10.18
CA GLY A 121 19.48 4.91 -10.69
C GLY A 121 20.50 4.45 -9.64
N GLU A 122 20.13 4.42 -8.36
CA GLU A 122 20.99 3.94 -7.27
C GLU A 122 21.13 2.42 -7.25
N LEU A 123 20.19 1.71 -7.86
CA LEU A 123 20.17 0.25 -7.93
C LEU A 123 20.06 -0.21 -9.38
N GLY A 124 20.87 -1.19 -9.76
CA GLY A 124 20.82 -1.81 -11.09
C GLY A 124 19.56 -2.66 -11.30
N ILE A 125 19.12 -2.80 -12.55
CA ILE A 125 17.93 -3.61 -12.87
C ILE A 125 18.11 -5.08 -12.47
N LYS A 126 19.32 -5.63 -12.64
CA LYS A 126 19.63 -7.04 -12.27
C LYS A 126 19.47 -7.26 -10.77
N ASP A 127 19.96 -6.33 -9.96
CA ASP A 127 19.90 -6.42 -8.50
C ASP A 127 18.47 -6.26 -8.01
N TYR A 128 17.71 -5.31 -8.59
CA TYR A 128 16.31 -5.14 -8.26
C TYR A 128 15.48 -6.39 -8.62
N LEU A 129 15.66 -6.95 -9.81
CA LEU A 129 14.98 -8.19 -10.21
C LEU A 129 15.36 -9.38 -9.33
N SER A 130 16.63 -9.48 -8.91
CA SER A 130 17.08 -10.49 -7.97
C SER A 130 16.41 -10.34 -6.61
N PHE A 131 16.28 -9.12 -6.13
CA PHE A 131 15.54 -8.81 -4.90
C PHE A 131 14.07 -9.26 -4.99
N ILE A 132 13.35 -8.91 -6.07
CA ILE A 132 11.95 -9.29 -6.28
C ILE A 132 11.81 -10.82 -6.38
N LYS A 133 12.70 -11.49 -7.13
CA LYS A 133 12.71 -12.96 -7.24
C LYS A 133 12.91 -13.64 -5.89
N ALA A 134 13.72 -13.06 -5.02
CA ALA A 134 13.92 -13.59 -3.67
C ALA A 134 12.66 -13.49 -2.80
N GLN A 135 11.80 -12.48 -3.04
CA GLN A 135 10.49 -12.37 -2.39
C GLN A 135 9.50 -13.42 -2.95
N ASP A 136 9.44 -13.57 -4.27
CA ASP A 136 8.50 -14.46 -4.97
C ASP A 136 8.75 -15.95 -4.66
N LYS A 137 9.99 -16.40 -4.67
CA LYS A 137 10.36 -17.81 -4.39
C LYS A 137 9.83 -18.36 -3.07
N LYS A 138 9.49 -17.48 -2.13
CA LYS A 138 9.13 -17.86 -0.76
C LYS A 138 7.68 -18.32 -0.65
N TYR A 139 6.77 -17.86 -1.53
CA TYR A 139 5.34 -18.03 -1.30
C TYR A 139 4.59 -18.22 -2.62
N LYS A 140 3.94 -19.39 -2.79
CA LYS A 140 3.10 -19.69 -3.96
C LYS A 140 1.83 -18.85 -3.96
N ASN A 141 1.40 -18.42 -5.14
CA ASN A 141 0.18 -17.61 -5.34
C ASN A 141 0.16 -16.39 -4.42
N SER A 142 1.31 -15.75 -4.28
CA SER A 142 1.49 -14.55 -3.48
C SER A 142 1.28 -13.30 -4.33
N SER A 143 1.06 -12.19 -3.67
CA SER A 143 1.02 -10.86 -4.28
C SER A 143 2.02 -9.95 -3.61
N LEU A 144 2.51 -8.96 -4.34
CA LEU A 144 3.47 -8.00 -3.86
C LEU A 144 3.09 -6.61 -4.33
N CYS A 145 2.92 -5.68 -3.39
CA CYS A 145 2.81 -4.28 -3.71
C CYS A 145 4.22 -3.71 -3.90
N ILE A 146 4.59 -3.41 -5.14
CA ILE A 146 5.95 -2.94 -5.46
C ILE A 146 6.15 -1.46 -5.17
N TYR A 147 5.07 -0.68 -5.17
CA TYR A 147 5.10 0.75 -4.90
C TYR A 147 3.79 1.22 -4.26
N ALA A 148 3.89 1.98 -3.18
CA ALA A 148 2.77 2.61 -2.50
C ALA A 148 3.26 3.89 -1.80
N SER A 149 3.50 4.93 -2.60
CA SER A 149 3.97 6.25 -2.17
C SER A 149 3.62 7.29 -3.23
N ASP A 150 4.05 8.51 -3.05
CA ASP A 150 3.76 9.65 -3.90
C ASP A 150 4.46 9.53 -5.25
N LEU A 151 3.69 9.59 -6.34
CA LEU A 151 4.23 9.48 -7.70
C LEU A 151 4.97 10.73 -8.16
N GLU A 152 4.70 11.88 -7.56
CA GLU A 152 5.41 13.12 -7.86
C GLU A 152 6.90 13.07 -7.52
N THR A 153 7.34 12.10 -6.75
CA THR A 153 8.77 11.89 -6.47
C THR A 153 9.55 11.37 -7.67
N ILE A 154 8.87 10.85 -8.70
CA ILE A 154 9.48 10.37 -9.94
C ILE A 154 9.75 11.55 -10.86
N ASN A 155 10.96 11.66 -11.40
CA ASN A 155 11.49 12.79 -12.14
C ASN A 155 11.53 14.13 -11.36
N TYR A 156 11.28 14.07 -10.05
CA TYR A 156 11.32 15.26 -9.21
C TYR A 156 12.50 15.20 -8.24
N ARG A 157 13.34 16.24 -8.25
CA ARG A 157 14.45 16.41 -7.33
C ARG A 157 14.31 17.75 -6.63
N THR A 158 14.21 17.69 -5.31
CA THR A 158 14.07 18.89 -4.48
C THR A 158 15.37 19.66 -4.33
N LYS A 159 16.49 19.09 -4.75
CA LYS A 159 17.87 19.61 -4.54
C LYS A 159 18.17 19.82 -3.04
N ARG A 160 17.55 19.02 -2.18
CA ARG A 160 17.81 19.05 -0.72
C ARG A 160 19.20 18.50 -0.38
N TYR A 161 19.63 17.50 -1.15
CA TYR A 161 20.88 16.79 -0.91
C TYR A 161 21.79 16.89 -2.13
N LYS A 162 23.07 17.15 -1.90
CA LYS A 162 24.11 17.16 -2.96
C LYS A 162 24.28 15.76 -3.60
N THR A 163 23.83 14.72 -2.91
CA THR A 163 23.91 13.31 -3.34
C THR A 163 22.71 12.85 -4.16
N GLU A 164 21.74 13.73 -4.43
CA GLU A 164 20.60 13.37 -5.30
C GLU A 164 21.12 13.00 -6.69
N ASN A 165 20.89 11.74 -7.07
CA ASN A 165 21.34 11.25 -8.37
C ASN A 165 20.51 11.90 -9.49
N ILE A 166 21.17 12.49 -10.46
CA ILE A 166 20.54 13.04 -11.66
C ILE A 166 20.84 12.08 -12.80
N LEU A 167 19.82 11.39 -13.27
CA LEU A 167 19.92 10.54 -14.45
C LEU A 167 19.81 11.36 -15.72
N ASN A 168 20.53 10.95 -16.75
CA ASN A 168 20.38 11.51 -18.11
C ASN A 168 19.04 11.04 -18.75
N ASP A 169 18.57 9.85 -18.37
CA ASP A 169 17.33 9.28 -18.86
C ASP A 169 16.17 9.63 -17.93
N SER A 170 14.94 9.63 -18.46
CA SER A 170 13.74 9.79 -17.67
C SER A 170 13.57 8.63 -16.68
N GLU A 171 13.23 8.94 -15.44
CA GLU A 171 12.91 7.90 -14.45
C GLU A 171 11.66 7.11 -14.83
N TRP A 172 10.74 7.74 -15.58
CA TRP A 172 9.57 7.06 -16.13
C TRP A 172 9.94 5.97 -17.14
N ASP A 173 11.01 6.14 -17.93
CA ASP A 173 11.51 5.10 -18.83
C ASP A 173 12.01 3.89 -18.03
N ARG A 174 12.60 4.13 -16.87
CA ARG A 174 13.02 3.06 -15.96
C ARG A 174 11.82 2.35 -15.33
N VAL A 175 10.76 3.10 -14.99
CA VAL A 175 9.48 2.50 -14.53
C VAL A 175 8.89 1.62 -15.62
N GLU A 176 8.77 2.11 -16.85
CA GLU A 176 8.26 1.32 -17.98
C GLU A 176 9.09 0.05 -18.19
N LYS A 177 10.41 0.21 -18.24
CA LYS A 177 11.34 -0.91 -18.44
C LYS A 177 11.15 -2.01 -17.40
N ILE A 178 11.01 -1.68 -16.13
CA ILE A 178 10.85 -2.71 -15.09
C ILE A 178 9.48 -3.38 -15.15
N LEU A 179 8.41 -2.63 -15.49
CA LEU A 179 7.07 -3.21 -15.68
C LEU A 179 7.06 -4.20 -16.86
N LEU A 180 7.73 -3.88 -17.96
CA LEU A 180 7.91 -4.79 -19.09
C LEU A 180 8.70 -6.05 -18.70
N GLU A 181 9.76 -5.90 -17.89
CA GLU A 181 10.52 -7.04 -17.37
C GLU A 181 9.68 -7.95 -16.45
N PHE A 182 8.81 -7.38 -15.63
CA PHE A 182 7.86 -8.16 -14.84
C PHE A 182 6.91 -8.97 -15.72
N LYS A 183 6.35 -8.34 -16.76
CA LYS A 183 5.47 -9.01 -17.72
C LYS A 183 6.17 -10.17 -18.43
N LYS A 184 7.44 -9.98 -18.89
CA LYS A 184 8.26 -11.05 -19.50
C LYS A 184 8.51 -12.23 -18.55
N ARG A 185 8.47 -11.99 -17.24
CA ARG A 185 8.70 -12.99 -16.19
C ARG A 185 7.40 -13.60 -15.64
N SER A 186 6.30 -13.40 -16.36
CA SER A 186 4.97 -13.93 -16.02
C SER A 186 4.40 -13.40 -14.70
N PHE A 187 4.81 -12.20 -14.26
CA PHE A 187 4.08 -11.51 -13.21
C PHE A 187 2.76 -10.95 -13.77
N GLU A 188 1.67 -11.18 -13.05
CA GLU A 188 0.37 -10.62 -13.35
C GLU A 188 0.14 -9.34 -12.56
N PHE A 189 -0.26 -8.27 -13.25
CA PHE A 189 -0.67 -7.03 -12.60
C PHE A 189 -2.15 -7.10 -12.25
N MET A 190 -2.48 -6.79 -11.01
CA MET A 190 -3.84 -6.89 -10.49
C MET A 190 -4.28 -5.59 -9.83
N ASN A 191 -5.52 -5.23 -10.06
CA ASN A 191 -6.17 -4.17 -9.28
C ASN A 191 -6.43 -4.64 -7.83
N PRO A 192 -6.39 -3.75 -6.84
CA PRO A 192 -6.62 -4.07 -5.43
C PRO A 192 -7.91 -4.85 -5.16
N SER A 193 -9.02 -4.48 -5.82
CA SER A 193 -10.29 -5.20 -5.66
C SER A 193 -10.25 -6.63 -6.24
N SER A 194 -9.46 -6.85 -7.29
CA SER A 194 -9.27 -8.19 -7.88
C SER A 194 -8.38 -9.06 -7.01
N LEU A 195 -7.38 -8.48 -6.35
CA LEU A 195 -6.47 -9.17 -5.45
C LEU A 195 -7.21 -9.88 -4.31
N LEU A 196 -8.31 -9.32 -3.82
CA LEU A 196 -9.12 -9.93 -2.77
C LEU A 196 -9.80 -11.25 -3.18
N LYS A 197 -9.89 -11.52 -4.48
CA LYS A 197 -10.44 -12.76 -5.03
C LYS A 197 -9.44 -13.91 -5.00
N LEU A 198 -8.15 -13.63 -4.80
CA LEU A 198 -7.12 -14.65 -4.70
C LEU A 198 -7.37 -15.52 -3.46
N LYS A 199 -7.55 -16.81 -3.69
CA LYS A 199 -7.73 -17.78 -2.60
C LYS A 199 -6.40 -18.45 -2.28
N SER A 200 -5.96 -18.37 -1.04
CA SER A 200 -4.84 -19.15 -0.52
C SER A 200 -5.15 -19.60 0.90
N LYS A 201 -4.46 -20.65 1.37
CA LYS A 201 -4.55 -21.12 2.77
C LYS A 201 -4.13 -20.04 3.80
N VAL A 202 -3.41 -19.02 3.33
CA VAL A 202 -2.88 -17.92 4.16
C VAL A 202 -3.74 -16.67 4.05
N SER A 203 -4.46 -16.48 2.92
CA SER A 203 -5.36 -15.34 2.73
C SER A 203 -6.50 -15.36 3.75
N ASN A 204 -7.03 -14.17 4.02
CA ASN A 204 -8.20 -13.96 4.88
C ASN A 204 -8.05 -14.45 6.34
N LYS A 205 -6.83 -14.60 6.84
CA LYS A 205 -6.61 -14.82 8.27
C LYS A 205 -6.97 -13.56 9.06
N ASN A 206 -7.61 -13.76 10.20
CA ASN A 206 -7.91 -12.68 11.11
C ASN A 206 -6.67 -12.29 11.90
N LEU A 207 -6.31 -11.02 11.84
CA LEU A 207 -5.21 -10.43 12.58
C LEU A 207 -5.77 -9.47 13.64
N ILE A 208 -5.18 -9.49 14.79
CA ILE A 208 -5.47 -8.54 15.89
C ILE A 208 -4.21 -7.69 16.06
N PHE A 209 -4.39 -6.39 16.08
CA PHE A 209 -3.32 -5.45 16.40
C PHE A 209 -3.48 -4.93 17.81
N ASP A 210 -2.53 -5.29 18.65
CA ASP A 210 -2.47 -4.85 20.04
C ASP A 210 -1.99 -3.39 20.13
N ASN A 211 -1.13 -2.99 19.19
CA ASN A 211 -0.48 -1.67 19.19
C ASN A 211 -0.78 -0.90 17.90
N PRO A 212 -0.89 0.44 18.00
CA PRO A 212 -0.93 1.30 16.82
C PRO A 212 0.34 1.18 15.98
N ALA A 213 0.19 1.39 14.68
CA ALA A 213 1.29 1.48 13.73
C ALA A 213 1.47 2.93 13.29
N PHE A 214 2.71 3.40 13.30
CA PHE A 214 3.10 4.73 12.84
C PHE A 214 4.29 4.62 11.89
N PRO A 215 4.45 5.57 10.95
CA PRO A 215 5.64 5.65 10.13
C PRO A 215 6.91 5.65 10.99
N CYS A 216 7.89 4.91 10.53
CA CYS A 216 9.22 4.96 11.11
C CYS A 216 9.94 6.15 10.49
N ILE A 217 10.15 7.19 11.28
CA ILE A 217 11.01 8.31 10.91
C ILE A 217 12.46 7.90 11.16
#